data_42347ffb65d62da4160be36b31d95020
#
_entry.id   42347ffb65d62da4160be36b31d95020
#
_cell.length_a   1.000
_cell.length_b   1.000
_cell.length_c   1.000
_cell.angle_alpha   90.00
_cell.angle_beta   90.00
_cell.angle_gamma   90.00
#
_symmetry.space_group_name_H-M   'P 1'
#
loop_
_entity.id
_entity.type
_entity.pdbx_description
1 polymer ?
#
loop_
_entity_poly.entity_id
_entity_poly.type
_entity_poly.pdbx_seq_one_letter_code
_entity_poly.pdbx_strand_id
1 'polypeptide(L)'
;MIASISGEIKSINATSAVIEVGGVGILVQVSAKTVTGLLIGKKVELFTTMIVREDSLTLYGFSTSAARDLFEVLQTVSGIGPKVSQSALSIYEPDEIILAISKGDNSLLERIPGLGKKGAQRVILELKDKVKATKEISGKVDWRTPLHSALTGLGFSSKEIDKLFTQISAEVAAEIGRAHV
;
A
#
# COMPACT_ATOMS: atom_id res chain seq x y z
N MET A 1 6.00 -1.13 -16.60
CA MET A 1 6.05 -1.50 -15.19
C MET A 1 4.87 -2.45 -14.90
N ILE A 2 5.06 -3.50 -14.11
CA ILE A 2 3.99 -4.45 -13.74
C ILE A 2 3.44 -4.00 -12.39
N ALA A 3 2.22 -3.45 -12.37
CA ALA A 3 1.62 -2.84 -11.18
C ALA A 3 0.77 -3.80 -10.35
N SER A 4 0.24 -4.85 -10.97
CA SER A 4 -0.45 -5.96 -10.32
C SER A 4 -0.34 -7.21 -11.17
N ILE A 5 -0.50 -8.36 -10.54
CA ILE A 5 -0.65 -9.65 -11.23
C ILE A 5 -1.82 -10.41 -10.62
N SER A 6 -2.59 -11.09 -11.47
CA SER A 6 -3.66 -11.98 -11.04
C SER A 6 -3.51 -13.32 -11.74
N GLY A 7 -3.48 -14.41 -11.00
CA GLY A 7 -3.26 -15.74 -11.56
C GLY A 7 -3.34 -16.85 -10.52
N GLU A 8 -3.06 -18.08 -10.96
CA GLU A 8 -3.06 -19.27 -10.12
C GLU A 8 -1.67 -19.48 -9.49
N ILE A 9 -1.65 -19.80 -8.22
CA ILE A 9 -0.41 -20.10 -7.48
C ILE A 9 0.08 -21.50 -7.83
N LYS A 10 1.25 -21.60 -8.46
CA LYS A 10 1.87 -22.88 -8.84
C LYS A 10 2.86 -23.41 -7.81
N SER A 11 3.60 -22.53 -7.16
CA SER A 11 4.51 -22.92 -6.07
C SER A 11 4.68 -21.79 -5.07
N ILE A 12 5.05 -22.18 -3.83
CA ILE A 12 5.28 -21.26 -2.72
C ILE A 12 6.60 -21.67 -2.06
N ASN A 13 7.47 -20.69 -1.80
CA ASN A 13 8.65 -20.80 -0.99
C ASN A 13 8.57 -19.86 0.22
N ALA A 14 9.55 -19.89 1.10
CA ALA A 14 9.55 -19.07 2.33
C ALA A 14 9.41 -17.55 2.07
N THR A 15 9.90 -17.05 0.93
CA THR A 15 9.92 -15.62 0.59
C THR A 15 9.48 -15.32 -0.84
N SER A 16 8.93 -16.31 -1.55
CA SER A 16 8.51 -16.14 -2.95
C SER A 16 7.38 -17.09 -3.32
N ALA A 17 6.64 -16.73 -4.35
CA ALA A 17 5.65 -17.59 -4.99
C ALA A 17 5.78 -17.48 -6.51
N VAL A 18 5.40 -18.56 -7.20
CA VAL A 18 5.23 -18.55 -8.67
C VAL A 18 3.74 -18.46 -8.95
N ILE A 19 3.36 -17.43 -9.69
CA ILE A 19 1.98 -17.17 -10.11
C ILE A 19 1.90 -17.34 -11.62
N GLU A 20 1.01 -18.22 -12.07
CA GLU A 20 0.76 -18.42 -13.49
C GLU A 20 -0.22 -17.39 -14.02
N VAL A 21 0.21 -16.66 -15.02
CA VAL A 21 -0.59 -15.66 -15.72
C VAL A 21 -0.55 -16.00 -17.22
N GLY A 22 -1.67 -16.48 -17.78
CA GLY A 22 -1.76 -16.82 -19.21
C GLY A 22 -0.76 -17.88 -19.68
N GLY A 23 -0.46 -18.88 -18.84
CA GLY A 23 0.51 -19.94 -19.16
C GLY A 23 1.98 -19.59 -18.85
N VAL A 24 2.25 -18.38 -18.34
CA VAL A 24 3.60 -17.93 -17.93
C VAL A 24 3.71 -17.93 -16.42
N GLY A 25 4.70 -18.65 -15.86
CA GLY A 25 5.00 -18.63 -14.43
C GLY A 25 5.86 -17.42 -14.05
N ILE A 26 5.30 -16.51 -13.27
CA ILE A 26 5.98 -15.30 -12.80
C ILE A 26 6.44 -15.52 -11.37
N LEU A 27 7.76 -15.41 -11.13
CA LEU A 27 8.34 -15.46 -9.79
C LEU A 27 8.17 -14.11 -9.10
N VAL A 28 7.51 -14.10 -7.94
CA VAL A 28 7.24 -12.90 -7.16
C VAL A 28 7.86 -13.05 -5.77
N GLN A 29 8.65 -12.08 -5.35
CA GLN A 29 9.13 -11.99 -3.98
C GLN A 29 8.01 -11.45 -3.09
N VAL A 30 7.69 -12.18 -2.04
CA VAL A 30 6.59 -11.82 -1.12
C VAL A 30 7.10 -11.87 0.32
N SER A 31 6.44 -11.16 1.24
CA SER A 31 6.78 -11.24 2.66
C SER A 31 6.35 -12.59 3.24
N ALA A 32 7.01 -13.04 4.33
CA ALA A 32 6.60 -14.24 5.05
C ALA A 32 5.11 -14.16 5.48
N LYS A 33 4.65 -12.97 5.85
CA LYS A 33 3.26 -12.71 6.18
C LYS A 33 2.32 -12.93 4.99
N THR A 34 2.71 -12.47 3.81
CA THR A 34 1.93 -12.69 2.58
C THR A 34 1.88 -14.18 2.24
N VAL A 35 3.00 -14.91 2.39
CA VAL A 35 3.09 -16.35 2.13
C VAL A 35 2.05 -17.15 2.93
N THR A 36 1.81 -16.79 4.20
CA THR A 36 0.85 -17.52 5.05
C THR A 36 -0.60 -17.48 4.54
N GLY A 37 -0.93 -16.51 3.72
CA GLY A 37 -2.26 -16.40 3.08
C GLY A 37 -2.35 -17.04 1.70
N LEU A 38 -1.24 -17.57 1.16
CA LEU A 38 -1.22 -18.18 -0.17
C LEU A 38 -1.50 -19.68 -0.11
N LEU A 39 -2.23 -20.20 -1.09
CA LEU A 39 -2.52 -21.63 -1.22
C LEU A 39 -2.28 -22.07 -2.67
N ILE A 40 -1.49 -23.12 -2.87
CA ILE A 40 -1.21 -23.70 -4.20
C ILE A 40 -2.53 -24.11 -4.89
N GLY A 41 -2.66 -23.79 -6.18
CA GLY A 41 -3.84 -24.06 -7.00
C GLY A 41 -4.97 -23.03 -6.81
N LYS A 42 -4.83 -22.06 -5.90
CA LYS A 42 -5.81 -20.97 -5.75
C LYS A 42 -5.40 -19.74 -6.55
N LYS A 43 -6.39 -18.99 -7.00
CA LYS A 43 -6.17 -17.68 -7.62
C LYS A 43 -5.81 -16.66 -6.56
N VAL A 44 -4.87 -15.79 -6.90
CA VAL A 44 -4.46 -14.64 -6.08
C VAL A 44 -4.34 -13.42 -6.96
N GLU A 45 -4.60 -12.27 -6.40
CA GLU A 45 -4.22 -10.96 -6.94
C GLU A 45 -3.20 -10.32 -6.00
N LEU A 46 -2.07 -9.88 -6.55
CA LEU A 46 -1.03 -9.16 -5.81
C LEU A 46 -0.76 -7.82 -6.49
N PHE A 47 -0.68 -6.77 -5.68
CA PHE A 47 -0.12 -5.49 -6.10
C PHE A 47 1.39 -5.64 -6.19
N THR A 48 2.00 -5.18 -7.27
CA THR A 48 3.40 -5.45 -7.53
C THR A 48 4.20 -4.19 -7.82
N THR A 49 5.49 -4.25 -7.51
CA THR A 49 6.48 -3.30 -8.00
C THR A 49 7.71 -4.05 -8.49
N MET A 50 8.34 -3.56 -9.55
CA MET A 50 9.50 -4.17 -10.15
C MET A 50 10.75 -3.36 -9.86
N ILE A 51 11.74 -4.01 -9.26
CA ILE A 51 13.07 -3.44 -9.04
C ILE A 51 13.97 -3.91 -10.17
N VAL A 52 14.47 -2.93 -10.92
CA VAL A 52 15.39 -3.15 -12.03
C VAL A 52 16.80 -2.81 -11.58
N ARG A 53 17.74 -3.72 -11.77
CA ARG A 53 19.18 -3.53 -11.56
C ARG A 53 19.93 -3.94 -12.82
N GLU A 54 21.21 -3.67 -12.87
CA GLU A 54 22.06 -4.03 -14.03
C GLU A 54 22.04 -5.54 -14.32
N ASP A 55 21.96 -6.35 -13.27
CA ASP A 55 22.07 -7.81 -13.32
C ASP A 55 20.78 -8.55 -13.00
N SER A 56 19.69 -7.86 -12.65
CA SER A 56 18.47 -8.52 -12.19
C SER A 56 17.19 -7.69 -12.37
N LEU A 57 16.12 -8.42 -12.64
CA LEU A 57 14.73 -7.93 -12.61
C LEU A 57 14.00 -8.67 -11.49
N THR A 58 13.61 -7.98 -10.46
CA THR A 58 12.92 -8.59 -9.31
C THR A 58 11.54 -8.00 -9.12
N LEU A 59 10.53 -8.85 -9.16
CA LEU A 59 9.14 -8.46 -8.91
C LEU A 59 8.80 -8.72 -7.43
N TYR A 60 8.38 -7.69 -6.72
CA TYR A 60 7.89 -7.76 -5.35
C TYR A 60 6.36 -7.68 -5.35
N GLY A 61 5.72 -8.54 -4.55
CA GLY A 61 4.26 -8.64 -4.46
C GLY A 61 3.73 -8.41 -3.05
N PHE A 62 2.58 -7.74 -2.99
CA PHE A 62 1.92 -7.31 -1.77
C PHE A 62 0.42 -7.62 -1.84
N SER A 63 -0.19 -7.94 -0.71
CA SER A 63 -1.62 -8.21 -0.62
C SER A 63 -2.49 -6.94 -0.71
N THR A 64 -1.89 -5.76 -0.49
CA THR A 64 -2.59 -4.47 -0.56
C THR A 64 -1.77 -3.44 -1.33
N SER A 65 -2.45 -2.48 -1.95
CA SER A 65 -1.79 -1.33 -2.60
C SER A 65 -1.04 -0.48 -1.57
N ALA A 66 -1.58 -0.30 -0.37
CA ALA A 66 -0.94 0.45 0.71
C ALA A 66 0.42 -0.15 1.10
N ALA A 67 0.54 -1.49 1.14
CA ALA A 67 1.81 -2.15 1.42
C ALA A 67 2.83 -1.94 0.29
N ARG A 68 2.39 -2.00 -0.98
CA ARG A 68 3.24 -1.70 -2.13
C ARG A 68 3.72 -0.25 -2.10
N ASP A 69 2.82 0.69 -1.87
CA ASP A 69 3.13 2.12 -1.88
C ASP A 69 4.11 2.47 -0.76
N LEU A 70 3.91 1.91 0.44
CA LEU A 70 4.84 2.08 1.55
C LEU A 70 6.21 1.44 1.26
N PHE A 71 6.25 0.26 0.62
CA PHE A 71 7.50 -0.36 0.19
C PHE A 71 8.29 0.57 -0.74
N GLU A 72 7.65 1.22 -1.68
CA GLU A 72 8.27 2.18 -2.59
C GLU A 72 8.75 3.44 -1.83
N VAL A 73 7.92 3.99 -0.97
CA VAL A 73 8.24 5.17 -0.16
C VAL A 73 9.44 4.92 0.74
N LEU A 74 9.51 3.77 1.42
CA LEU A 74 10.65 3.42 2.28
C LEU A 74 11.98 3.39 1.50
N GLN A 75 11.98 2.95 0.25
CA GLN A 75 13.17 2.89 -0.59
C GLN A 75 13.63 4.26 -1.10
N THR A 76 12.85 5.31 -0.96
CA THR A 76 13.31 6.69 -1.23
C THR A 76 14.31 7.19 -0.20
N VAL A 77 14.39 6.52 0.97
CA VAL A 77 15.32 6.87 2.05
C VAL A 77 16.68 6.25 1.76
N SER A 78 17.71 7.08 1.81
CA SER A 78 19.08 6.63 1.54
C SER A 78 19.51 5.50 2.49
N GLY A 79 19.99 4.39 1.92
CA GLY A 79 20.43 3.21 2.66
C GLY A 79 19.31 2.23 3.02
N ILE A 80 18.06 2.51 2.63
CA ILE A 80 16.94 1.56 2.76
C ILE A 80 16.69 0.90 1.41
N GLY A 81 16.98 -0.39 1.34
CA GLY A 81 16.77 -1.18 0.13
C GLY A 81 15.55 -2.09 0.23
N PRO A 82 15.24 -2.83 -0.87
CA PRO A 82 14.08 -3.72 -0.93
C PRO A 82 14.00 -4.75 0.20
N LYS A 83 15.16 -5.31 0.63
CA LYS A 83 15.20 -6.29 1.73
C LYS A 83 14.73 -5.70 3.05
N VAL A 84 15.17 -4.49 3.40
CA VAL A 84 14.78 -3.82 4.64
C VAL A 84 13.31 -3.40 4.58
N SER A 85 12.87 -2.84 3.45
CA SER A 85 11.46 -2.46 3.24
C SER A 85 10.52 -3.68 3.32
N GLN A 86 10.93 -4.82 2.75
CA GLN A 86 10.16 -6.07 2.86
C GLN A 86 10.15 -6.62 4.29
N SER A 87 11.27 -6.55 5.01
CA SER A 87 11.35 -6.94 6.43
C SER A 87 10.41 -6.10 7.30
N ALA A 88 10.32 -4.80 7.05
CA ALA A 88 9.38 -3.92 7.76
C ALA A 88 7.93 -4.39 7.58
N LEU A 89 7.51 -4.64 6.34
CA LEU A 89 6.16 -5.11 5.99
C LEU A 89 5.89 -6.58 6.34
N SER A 90 6.91 -7.34 6.72
CA SER A 90 6.75 -8.69 7.26
C SER A 90 6.37 -8.69 8.74
N ILE A 91 6.72 -7.63 9.48
CA ILE A 91 6.54 -7.53 10.93
C ILE A 91 5.35 -6.64 11.27
N TYR A 92 5.21 -5.51 10.58
CA TYR A 92 4.23 -4.48 10.87
C TYR A 92 3.27 -4.27 9.71
N GLU A 93 2.04 -3.83 10.02
CA GLU A 93 1.11 -3.33 9.02
C GLU A 93 1.56 -1.94 8.51
N PRO A 94 1.20 -1.59 7.27
CA PRO A 94 1.53 -0.27 6.72
C PRO A 94 1.16 0.89 7.64
N ASP A 95 -0.02 0.86 8.23
CA ASP A 95 -0.52 1.91 9.12
C ASP A 95 0.29 2.06 10.41
N GLU A 96 0.82 0.94 10.94
CA GLU A 96 1.67 0.95 12.14
C GLU A 96 3.01 1.66 11.85
N ILE A 97 3.62 1.36 10.69
CA ILE A 97 4.87 1.98 10.25
C ILE A 97 4.64 3.49 10.00
N ILE A 98 3.56 3.84 9.30
CA ILE A 98 3.18 5.22 9.03
C ILE A 98 2.97 6.00 10.33
N LEU A 99 2.29 5.39 11.30
CA LEU A 99 2.06 5.99 12.60
C LEU A 99 3.36 6.19 13.38
N ALA A 100 4.25 5.20 13.38
CA ALA A 100 5.56 5.30 14.00
C ALA A 100 6.40 6.43 13.41
N ILE A 101 6.44 6.55 12.08
CA ILE A 101 7.13 7.63 11.38
C ILE A 101 6.54 8.99 11.78
N SER A 102 5.22 9.13 11.76
CA SER A 102 4.53 10.39 12.07
C SER A 102 4.75 10.85 13.51
N LYS A 103 4.78 9.91 14.45
CA LYS A 103 5.05 10.15 15.88
C LYS A 103 6.53 10.29 16.23
N GLY A 104 7.44 9.88 15.33
CA GLY A 104 8.86 9.84 15.60
C GLY A 104 9.28 8.68 16.50
N ASP A 105 8.55 7.55 16.46
CA ASP A 105 8.84 6.37 17.27
C ASP A 105 10.02 5.58 16.70
N ASN A 106 11.24 5.96 17.11
CA ASN A 106 12.45 5.25 16.73
C ASN A 106 12.46 3.81 17.25
N SER A 107 11.90 3.55 18.44
CA SER A 107 12.00 2.25 19.10
C SER A 107 11.24 1.16 18.34
N LEU A 108 10.10 1.48 17.71
CA LEU A 108 9.38 0.57 16.86
C LEU A 108 10.18 0.28 15.57
N LEU A 109 10.71 1.31 14.94
CA LEU A 109 11.44 1.18 13.68
C LEU A 109 12.78 0.43 13.86
N GLU A 110 13.47 0.60 14.99
CA GLU A 110 14.72 -0.10 15.31
C GLU A 110 14.57 -1.63 15.41
N ARG A 111 13.34 -2.13 15.65
CA ARG A 111 13.04 -3.57 15.68
C ARG A 111 13.00 -4.21 14.28
N ILE A 112 12.96 -3.39 13.24
CA ILE A 112 12.96 -3.89 11.85
C ILE A 112 14.36 -4.42 11.51
N PRO A 113 14.49 -5.71 11.13
CA PRO A 113 15.77 -6.29 10.76
C PRO A 113 16.45 -5.52 9.64
N GLY A 114 17.70 -5.14 9.87
CA GLY A 114 18.50 -4.40 8.91
C GLY A 114 18.34 -2.88 8.94
N LEU A 115 17.42 -2.34 9.76
CA LEU A 115 17.22 -0.89 9.81
C LEU A 115 18.19 -0.21 10.82
N GLY A 116 18.29 -0.72 12.04
CA GLY A 116 19.14 -0.17 13.10
C GLY A 116 18.82 1.28 13.47
N LYS A 117 19.47 1.78 14.54
CA LYS A 117 19.18 3.11 15.10
C LYS A 117 19.37 4.27 14.13
N LYS A 118 20.47 4.29 13.39
CA LYS A 118 20.75 5.37 12.42
C LYS A 118 19.75 5.34 11.25
N GLY A 119 19.38 4.15 10.80
CA GLY A 119 18.39 3.96 9.74
C GLY A 119 16.99 4.42 10.18
N ALA A 120 16.55 4.06 11.38
CA ALA A 120 15.28 4.48 11.96
C ALA A 120 15.17 6.01 12.05
N GLN A 121 16.21 6.67 12.57
CA GLN A 121 16.26 8.13 12.64
C GLN A 121 16.16 8.78 11.26
N ARG A 122 16.85 8.22 10.25
CA ARG A 122 16.81 8.73 8.87
C ARG A 122 15.43 8.55 8.26
N VAL A 123 14.79 7.38 8.42
CA VAL A 123 13.42 7.14 7.96
C VAL A 123 12.46 8.20 8.52
N ILE A 124 12.53 8.47 9.82
CA ILE A 124 11.69 9.50 10.45
C ILE A 124 11.99 10.88 9.85
N LEU A 125 13.27 11.26 9.77
CA LEU A 125 13.65 12.58 9.27
C LEU A 125 13.18 12.84 7.84
N GLU A 126 13.38 11.85 6.95
CA GLU A 126 13.10 12.01 5.51
C GLU A 126 11.62 11.78 5.15
N LEU A 127 10.88 10.98 5.95
CA LEU A 127 9.50 10.60 5.60
C LEU A 127 8.43 11.24 6.45
N LYS A 128 8.75 11.86 7.61
CA LYS A 128 7.73 12.39 8.54
C LYS A 128 6.74 13.34 7.85
N ASP A 129 7.23 14.22 7.00
CA ASP A 129 6.37 15.20 6.31
C ASP A 129 5.67 14.58 5.09
N LYS A 130 6.33 13.66 4.37
CA LYS A 130 5.73 12.94 3.24
C LYS A 130 4.56 12.05 3.70
N VAL A 131 4.72 11.36 4.82
CA VAL A 131 3.71 10.46 5.38
C VAL A 131 2.50 11.22 5.95
N LYS A 132 2.70 12.43 6.49
CA LYS A 132 1.58 13.30 6.88
C LYS A 132 0.71 13.68 5.69
N ALA A 133 1.34 14.09 4.59
CA ALA A 133 0.64 14.42 3.35
C ALA A 133 -0.12 13.22 2.77
N THR A 134 0.46 12.00 2.85
CA THR A 134 -0.20 10.77 2.38
C THR A 134 -1.36 10.34 3.28
N LYS A 135 -1.31 10.62 4.58
CA LYS A 135 -2.41 10.33 5.51
C LYS A 135 -3.63 11.21 5.29
N GLU A 136 -3.42 12.43 4.82
CA GLU A 136 -4.51 13.32 4.36
C GLU A 136 -5.18 12.78 3.08
N ILE A 137 -4.45 11.96 2.28
CA ILE A 137 -4.96 11.34 1.04
C ILE A 137 -5.53 9.93 1.31
N SER A 138 -5.01 9.16 2.28
CA SER A 138 -5.41 7.75 2.53
C SER A 138 -6.39 7.56 3.70
N GLY A 139 -6.55 8.51 4.60
CA GLY A 139 -7.73 8.56 5.47
C GLY A 139 -8.90 8.99 4.63
N LYS A 140 -9.91 8.09 4.38
CA LYS A 140 -11.13 8.37 3.59
C LYS A 140 -11.01 9.75 2.95
N VAL A 141 -10.62 9.82 1.68
CA VAL A 141 -10.53 11.13 1.01
C VAL A 141 -11.83 11.82 1.36
N ASP A 142 -11.79 12.79 2.27
CA ASP A 142 -12.96 13.61 2.50
C ASP A 142 -13.13 14.52 1.28
N TRP A 143 -13.55 13.84 0.19
CA TRP A 143 -13.89 14.50 -1.06
C TRP A 143 -14.99 15.53 -0.86
N ARG A 144 -15.72 15.44 0.27
CA ARG A 144 -16.82 16.34 0.60
C ARG A 144 -16.33 17.74 0.92
N THR A 145 -15.28 17.88 1.72
CA THR A 145 -14.75 19.20 2.10
C THR A 145 -14.21 20.01 0.91
N PRO A 146 -13.30 19.48 0.05
CA PRO A 146 -12.86 20.22 -1.14
C PRO A 146 -13.99 20.47 -2.13
N LEU A 147 -14.89 19.49 -2.33
CA LEU A 147 -16.01 19.63 -3.23
C LEU A 147 -17.05 20.65 -2.71
N HIS A 148 -17.31 20.65 -1.41
CA HIS A 148 -18.17 21.67 -0.77
C HIS A 148 -17.62 23.08 -1.01
N SER A 149 -16.31 23.28 -0.80
CA SER A 149 -15.65 24.57 -1.05
C SER A 149 -15.73 24.99 -2.51
N ALA A 150 -15.51 24.06 -3.45
CA ALA A 150 -15.61 24.33 -4.87
C ALA A 150 -17.03 24.70 -5.29
N LEU A 151 -18.05 23.96 -4.85
CA LEU A 151 -19.45 24.23 -5.15
C LEU A 151 -19.94 25.55 -4.53
N THR A 152 -19.47 25.87 -3.32
CA THR A 152 -19.75 27.18 -2.70
C THR A 152 -19.13 28.31 -3.52
N GLY A 153 -17.89 28.13 -4.03
CA GLY A 153 -17.25 29.09 -4.93
C GLY A 153 -17.97 29.28 -6.27
N LEU A 154 -18.72 28.27 -6.71
CA LEU A 154 -19.59 28.35 -7.90
C LEU A 154 -20.99 28.91 -7.62
N GLY A 155 -21.30 29.31 -6.35
CA GLY A 155 -22.52 30.00 -5.98
C GLY A 155 -23.64 29.08 -5.46
N PHE A 156 -23.38 27.78 -5.24
CA PHE A 156 -24.35 26.88 -4.62
C PHE A 156 -24.46 27.15 -3.10
N SER A 157 -25.67 27.08 -2.55
CA SER A 157 -25.86 27.19 -1.12
C SER A 157 -25.47 25.91 -0.39
N SER A 158 -25.00 26.02 0.87
CA SER A 158 -24.63 24.84 1.69
C SER A 158 -25.78 23.82 1.82
N LYS A 159 -27.04 24.26 1.86
CA LYS A 159 -28.21 23.35 1.92
C LYS A 159 -28.38 22.52 0.64
N GLU A 160 -28.12 23.10 -0.53
CA GLU A 160 -28.18 22.38 -1.81
C GLU A 160 -27.07 21.38 -1.90
N ILE A 161 -25.85 21.73 -1.48
CA ILE A 161 -24.66 20.87 -1.45
C ILE A 161 -24.90 19.68 -0.51
N ASP A 162 -25.40 19.88 0.69
CA ASP A 162 -25.69 18.81 1.67
C ASP A 162 -26.73 17.83 1.15
N LYS A 163 -27.78 18.35 0.46
CA LYS A 163 -28.79 17.52 -0.17
C LYS A 163 -28.22 16.64 -1.28
N LEU A 164 -27.35 17.18 -2.13
CA LEU A 164 -26.65 16.44 -3.17
C LEU A 164 -25.74 15.36 -2.58
N PHE A 165 -24.99 15.66 -1.51
CA PHE A 165 -24.13 14.67 -0.85
C PHE A 165 -24.92 13.50 -0.24
N THR A 166 -26.10 13.78 0.27
CA THR A 166 -26.99 12.75 0.83
C THR A 166 -27.52 11.84 -0.28
N GLN A 167 -27.91 12.39 -1.42
CA GLN A 167 -28.38 11.63 -2.59
C GLN A 167 -27.29 10.74 -3.17
N ILE A 168 -26.10 11.29 -3.43
CA ILE A 168 -24.94 10.53 -3.96
C ILE A 168 -24.54 9.39 -3.00
N SER A 169 -24.54 9.65 -1.69
CA SER A 169 -24.20 8.62 -0.71
C SER A 169 -25.21 7.47 -0.70
N ALA A 170 -26.49 7.74 -0.92
CA ALA A 170 -27.54 6.73 -0.99
C ALA A 170 -27.43 5.89 -2.29
N GLU A 171 -27.14 6.54 -3.44
CA GLU A 171 -26.97 5.84 -4.72
C GLU A 171 -25.73 4.93 -4.73
N VAL A 172 -24.58 5.42 -4.24
CA VAL A 172 -23.36 4.65 -4.13
C VAL A 172 -23.55 3.44 -3.19
N ALA A 173 -24.22 3.62 -2.06
CA ALA A 173 -24.54 2.51 -1.15
C ALA A 173 -25.47 1.47 -1.80
N ALA A 174 -26.43 1.89 -2.64
CA ALA A 174 -27.32 1.01 -3.38
C ALA A 174 -26.60 0.23 -4.51
N GLU A 175 -25.62 0.83 -5.18
CA GLU A 175 -24.82 0.16 -6.20
C GLU A 175 -23.87 -0.87 -5.60
N ILE A 176 -23.17 -0.53 -4.51
CA ILE A 176 -22.28 -1.47 -3.82
C ILE A 176 -23.07 -2.68 -3.29
N GLY A 177 -24.28 -2.47 -2.79
CA GLY A 177 -25.16 -3.56 -2.33
C GLY A 177 -25.64 -4.50 -3.46
N ARG A 178 -25.71 -4.03 -4.71
CA ARG A 178 -26.08 -4.86 -5.88
C ARG A 178 -24.91 -5.65 -6.47
N ALA A 179 -23.68 -5.24 -6.23
CA ALA A 179 -22.48 -5.91 -6.75
C ALA A 179 -22.08 -7.16 -5.92
N HIS A 180 -22.75 -7.43 -4.82
CA HIS A 180 -22.48 -8.55 -3.91
C HIS A 180 -23.64 -9.59 -3.84
N VAL A 181 -24.53 -9.62 -4.84
CA VAL A 181 -25.57 -10.67 -4.98
C VAL A 181 -25.28 -11.57 -6.18
#